data_c964e059025948ce7564220f45ed2795
#
_entry.id   c964e059025948ce7564220f45ed2795
#
_cell.length_a   1.000
_cell.length_b   1.000
_cell.length_c   1.000
_cell.angle_alpha   90.00
_cell.angle_beta   90.00
_cell.angle_gamma   90.00
#
_symmetry.space_group_name_H-M   'P 1'
#
loop_
_entity.id
_entity.type
_entity.pdbx_description
1 polymer ?
#
loop_
_entity_poly.entity_id
_entity_poly.type
_entity_poly.pdbx_seq_one_letter_code
_entity_poly.pdbx_strand_id
1 'polypeptide(L)'
;TKYPIIQKEYYQQKKFVNPYVFFGELSNLLNNKSIIIADDGGHLTWAIQSFKVKKGQKLFSAFGNSPMGYAFPAAIGASVLNKKSKIICIDGDGSIQMNIQELQTVVANKLPIKIIVLNNSGYGIIKQFQELYLNKRYEATTPRSGVTNPNFKKVSEAYGINYNLIENNNKIKKILKKSIQSNKPEFIEVLLKADQKIIPKLQFGNPIEDLSPLLSRSEFRKNMFVKTISRSKKIFEAN
;
A
#
# COMPACT_ATOMS: atom_id res chain seq x y z
N THR A 1 -10.71 19.30 -6.52
CA THR A 1 -11.53 18.74 -5.41
C THR A 1 -11.19 19.44 -4.12
N LYS A 2 -12.19 19.67 -3.25
CA LYS A 2 -12.00 20.29 -1.93
C LYS A 2 -11.18 19.38 -0.98
N TYR A 3 -11.30 18.06 -1.14
CA TYR A 3 -10.63 17.06 -0.31
C TYR A 3 -9.76 16.14 -1.21
N PRO A 4 -8.60 16.61 -1.65
CA PRO A 4 -7.68 15.75 -2.40
C PRO A 4 -7.05 14.73 -1.46
N ILE A 5 -7.04 13.46 -1.87
CA ILE A 5 -6.34 12.38 -1.12
C ILE A 5 -4.84 12.64 -1.08
N ILE A 6 -4.27 13.07 -2.20
CA ILE A 6 -2.85 13.44 -2.27
C ILE A 6 -2.75 14.93 -1.99
N GLN A 7 -2.34 15.27 -0.78
CA GLN A 7 -2.15 16.66 -0.35
C GLN A 7 -0.91 17.26 -1.00
N LYS A 8 -0.90 18.58 -1.19
CA LYS A 8 0.22 19.28 -1.84
C LYS A 8 1.54 19.10 -1.07
N GLU A 9 1.48 19.13 0.24
CA GLU A 9 2.61 18.95 1.15
C GLU A 9 3.24 17.54 1.05
N TYR A 10 2.49 16.52 0.64
CA TYR A 10 3.02 15.16 0.46
C TYR A 10 4.10 15.10 -0.63
N TYR A 11 4.01 15.93 -1.66
CA TYR A 11 5.02 16.05 -2.69
C TYR A 11 6.32 16.68 -2.20
N GLN A 12 6.26 17.47 -1.13
CA GLN A 12 7.42 18.20 -0.58
C GLN A 12 8.28 17.33 0.35
N GLN A 13 7.86 16.10 0.64
CA GLN A 13 8.60 15.18 1.49
C GLN A 13 9.95 14.84 0.84
N LYS A 14 11.06 15.28 1.48
CA LYS A 14 12.43 15.12 0.95
C LYS A 14 13.07 13.78 1.26
N LYS A 15 12.76 13.23 2.45
CA LYS A 15 13.25 11.91 2.90
C LYS A 15 12.10 10.93 2.87
N PHE A 16 12.39 9.70 2.50
CA PHE A 16 11.40 8.64 2.31
C PHE A 16 10.35 8.95 1.24
N VAL A 17 9.62 7.94 0.86
CA VAL A 17 8.52 8.04 -0.09
C VAL A 17 7.22 8.27 0.66
N ASN A 18 6.39 9.19 0.17
CA ASN A 18 5.00 9.28 0.62
C ASN A 18 4.16 8.26 -0.17
N PRO A 19 3.47 7.31 0.47
CA PRO A 19 2.75 6.24 -0.23
C PRO A 19 1.59 6.76 -1.10
N TYR A 20 0.93 7.83 -0.72
CA TYR A 20 -0.13 8.44 -1.54
C TYR A 20 0.41 9.00 -2.85
N VAL A 21 1.54 9.68 -2.80
CA VAL A 21 2.26 10.18 -4.00
C VAL A 21 2.73 8.99 -4.84
N PHE A 22 3.27 7.96 -4.20
CA PHE A 22 3.71 6.74 -4.89
C PHE A 22 2.60 6.09 -5.71
N PHE A 23 1.43 5.84 -5.11
CA PHE A 23 0.31 5.21 -5.81
C PHE A 23 -0.30 6.12 -6.88
N GLY A 24 -0.30 7.44 -6.68
CA GLY A 24 -0.68 8.39 -7.70
C GLY A 24 0.21 8.30 -8.94
N GLU A 25 1.53 8.29 -8.76
CA GLU A 25 2.50 8.15 -9.84
C GLU A 25 2.45 6.76 -10.50
N LEU A 26 2.31 5.69 -9.73
CA LEU A 26 2.14 4.34 -10.26
C LEU A 26 0.89 4.24 -11.13
N SER A 27 -0.23 4.80 -10.67
CA SER A 27 -1.48 4.85 -11.43
C SER A 27 -1.29 5.58 -12.78
N ASN A 28 -0.57 6.70 -12.78
CA ASN A 28 -0.33 7.46 -14.01
C ASN A 28 0.49 6.68 -15.03
N LEU A 29 1.47 5.90 -14.59
CA LEU A 29 2.40 5.17 -15.44
C LEU A 29 1.84 3.85 -16.01
N LEU A 30 0.89 3.22 -15.32
CA LEU A 30 0.33 1.95 -15.74
C LEU A 30 -0.70 2.13 -16.86
N ASN A 31 -0.69 1.21 -17.83
CA ASN A 31 -1.65 1.19 -18.93
C ASN A 31 -2.96 0.47 -18.53
N ASN A 32 -3.94 0.51 -19.42
CA ASN A 32 -5.27 -0.07 -19.23
C ASN A 32 -5.32 -1.61 -19.22
N LYS A 33 -4.22 -2.31 -19.48
CA LYS A 33 -4.13 -3.78 -19.43
C LYS A 33 -3.40 -4.28 -18.20
N SER A 34 -3.05 -3.40 -17.27
CA SER A 34 -2.32 -3.79 -16.06
C SER A 34 -3.24 -4.49 -15.06
N ILE A 35 -2.70 -5.49 -14.38
CA ILE A 35 -3.35 -6.21 -13.29
C ILE A 35 -2.53 -5.92 -12.03
N ILE A 36 -3.18 -5.34 -11.04
CA ILE A 36 -2.60 -4.92 -9.77
C ILE A 36 -3.17 -5.79 -8.67
N ILE A 37 -2.31 -6.49 -7.95
CA ILE A 37 -2.69 -7.32 -6.82
C ILE A 37 -2.00 -6.78 -5.58
N ALA A 38 -2.76 -6.44 -4.56
CA ALA A 38 -2.25 -5.89 -3.33
C ALA A 38 -2.45 -6.85 -2.16
N ASP A 39 -1.41 -7.01 -1.34
CA ASP A 39 -1.46 -7.79 -0.11
C ASP A 39 -2.10 -7.01 1.03
N ASP A 40 -2.38 -7.66 2.15
CA ASP A 40 -2.94 -6.99 3.31
C ASP A 40 -1.91 -6.15 4.06
N GLY A 41 -2.33 -4.96 4.45
CA GLY A 41 -1.52 -4.01 5.23
C GLY A 41 -1.82 -2.55 4.89
N GLY A 42 -1.00 -1.64 5.41
CA GLY A 42 -1.09 -0.22 5.08
C GLY A 42 -1.01 0.06 3.58
N HIS A 43 -0.23 -0.72 2.86
CA HIS A 43 -0.06 -0.61 1.41
C HIS A 43 -1.35 -0.88 0.63
N LEU A 44 -2.19 -1.81 1.08
CA LEU A 44 -3.53 -2.02 0.50
C LEU A 44 -4.40 -0.78 0.67
N THR A 45 -4.44 -0.24 1.88
CA THR A 45 -5.28 0.93 2.17
C THR A 45 -4.83 2.16 1.39
N TRP A 46 -3.53 2.45 1.34
CA TRP A 46 -3.00 3.55 0.52
C TRP A 46 -3.26 3.36 -0.96
N ALA A 47 -3.18 2.11 -1.46
CA ALA A 47 -3.52 1.79 -2.84
C ALA A 47 -4.99 2.10 -3.14
N ILE A 48 -5.92 1.61 -2.32
CA ILE A 48 -7.37 1.84 -2.49
C ILE A 48 -7.71 3.33 -2.42
N GLN A 49 -7.06 4.09 -1.53
CA GLN A 49 -7.34 5.50 -1.35
C GLN A 49 -6.80 6.38 -2.48
N SER A 50 -5.66 6.04 -3.09
CA SER A 50 -4.96 6.97 -3.99
C SER A 50 -4.68 6.45 -5.41
N PHE A 51 -4.79 5.15 -5.66
CA PHE A 51 -4.64 4.59 -6.99
C PHE A 51 -5.91 4.80 -7.83
N LYS A 52 -5.78 5.45 -8.98
CA LYS A 52 -6.90 5.68 -9.90
C LYS A 52 -6.97 4.55 -10.92
N VAL A 53 -7.90 3.64 -10.73
CA VAL A 53 -8.12 2.50 -11.64
C VAL A 53 -8.67 3.01 -12.97
N LYS A 54 -8.04 2.63 -14.08
CA LYS A 54 -8.46 2.95 -15.45
C LYS A 54 -9.33 1.85 -16.02
N LYS A 55 -10.19 2.19 -16.99
CA LYS A 55 -11.00 1.20 -17.71
C LYS A 55 -10.10 0.09 -18.29
N GLY A 56 -10.43 -1.16 -17.98
CA GLY A 56 -9.69 -2.35 -18.42
C GLY A 56 -8.58 -2.82 -17.45
N GLN A 57 -8.19 -2.01 -16.46
CA GLN A 57 -7.34 -2.46 -15.36
C GLN A 57 -8.12 -3.32 -14.38
N LYS A 58 -7.39 -4.21 -13.67
CA LYS A 58 -7.91 -4.95 -12.53
C LYS A 58 -7.06 -4.60 -11.31
N LEU A 59 -7.70 -4.21 -10.23
CA LEU A 59 -7.09 -4.06 -8.92
C LEU A 59 -7.88 -4.90 -7.93
N PHE A 60 -7.21 -5.83 -7.27
CA PHE A 60 -7.86 -6.71 -6.30
C PHE A 60 -6.91 -7.17 -5.19
N SER A 61 -7.50 -7.70 -4.14
CA SER A 61 -6.88 -8.30 -2.97
C SER A 61 -7.81 -9.38 -2.42
N ALA A 62 -7.38 -10.14 -1.42
CA ALA A 62 -8.23 -11.09 -0.70
C ALA A 62 -9.11 -10.37 0.33
N PHE A 63 -9.95 -9.44 -0.14
CA PHE A 63 -10.91 -8.75 0.72
C PHE A 63 -11.79 -9.74 1.51
N GLY A 64 -12.11 -9.39 2.72
CA GLY A 64 -12.88 -10.25 3.62
C GLY A 64 -11.99 -10.91 4.67
N ASN A 65 -11.14 -11.84 4.32
CA ASN A 65 -10.20 -12.45 5.26
C ASN A 65 -8.89 -11.67 5.39
N SER A 66 -8.52 -10.94 4.34
CA SER A 66 -7.31 -10.08 4.30
C SER A 66 -6.04 -10.75 4.83
N PRO A 67 -5.65 -11.95 4.35
CA PRO A 67 -4.45 -12.59 4.84
C PRO A 67 -3.19 -11.93 4.27
N MET A 68 -2.16 -11.81 5.09
CA MET A 68 -0.80 -11.54 4.59
C MET A 68 -0.30 -12.73 3.77
N GLY A 69 0.44 -12.47 2.68
CA GLY A 69 0.99 -13.51 1.80
C GLY A 69 0.06 -13.93 0.66
N TYR A 70 -1.04 -13.24 0.42
CA TYR A 70 -1.95 -13.53 -0.69
C TYR A 70 -1.45 -12.99 -2.04
N ALA A 71 -0.96 -11.74 -2.06
CA ALA A 71 -0.75 -11.03 -3.32
C ALA A 71 0.34 -11.65 -4.19
N PHE A 72 1.42 -12.12 -3.60
CA PHE A 72 2.53 -12.62 -4.39
C PHE A 72 2.19 -13.93 -5.13
N PRO A 73 1.65 -14.98 -4.50
CA PRO A 73 1.15 -16.16 -5.23
C PRO A 73 0.05 -15.85 -6.24
N ALA A 74 -0.86 -14.92 -5.91
CA ALA A 74 -1.91 -14.49 -6.84
C ALA A 74 -1.33 -13.77 -8.07
N ALA A 75 -0.25 -12.98 -7.90
CA ALA A 75 0.47 -12.34 -9.01
C ALA A 75 1.17 -13.36 -9.90
N ILE A 76 1.71 -14.44 -9.34
CA ILE A 76 2.26 -15.57 -10.10
C ILE A 76 1.16 -16.20 -10.97
N GLY A 77 0.03 -16.56 -10.39
CA GLY A 77 -1.11 -17.11 -11.12
C GLY A 77 -1.62 -16.17 -12.22
N ALA A 78 -1.76 -14.87 -11.91
CA ALA A 78 -2.15 -13.85 -12.89
C ALA A 78 -1.13 -13.74 -14.04
N SER A 79 0.16 -13.84 -13.76
CA SER A 79 1.22 -13.76 -14.76
C SER A 79 1.24 -14.96 -15.72
N VAL A 80 0.97 -16.15 -15.20
CA VAL A 80 0.86 -17.37 -16.02
C VAL A 80 -0.31 -17.26 -17.01
N LEU A 81 -1.45 -16.78 -16.54
CA LEU A 81 -2.67 -16.68 -17.33
C LEU A 81 -2.73 -15.49 -18.29
N ASN A 82 -2.05 -14.38 -17.96
CA ASN A 82 -2.22 -13.10 -18.66
C ASN A 82 -0.90 -12.57 -19.23
N LYS A 83 -0.29 -13.31 -20.16
CA LYS A 83 1.04 -12.95 -20.75
C LYS A 83 1.11 -11.56 -21.43
N LYS A 84 -0.03 -10.97 -21.80
CA LYS A 84 -0.10 -9.64 -22.44
C LYS A 84 -0.33 -8.51 -21.44
N SER A 85 -0.54 -8.80 -20.16
CA SER A 85 -0.79 -7.83 -19.11
C SER A 85 0.49 -7.52 -18.34
N LYS A 86 0.64 -6.28 -17.85
CA LYS A 86 1.65 -5.96 -16.84
C LYS A 86 1.11 -6.36 -15.47
N ILE A 87 1.82 -7.27 -14.82
CA ILE A 87 1.43 -7.77 -13.48
C ILE A 87 2.23 -7.00 -12.43
N ILE A 88 1.53 -6.37 -11.53
CA ILE A 88 2.05 -5.58 -10.42
C ILE A 88 1.62 -6.25 -9.13
N CYS A 89 2.57 -6.78 -8.38
CA CYS A 89 2.38 -7.25 -7.02
C CYS A 89 2.75 -6.11 -6.07
N ILE A 90 1.84 -5.74 -5.17
CA ILE A 90 2.07 -4.73 -4.13
C ILE A 90 2.03 -5.43 -2.79
N ASP A 91 3.11 -5.34 -2.06
CA ASP A 91 3.32 -6.05 -0.82
C ASP A 91 3.94 -5.13 0.25
N GLY A 92 3.95 -5.56 1.49
CA GLY A 92 4.68 -4.92 2.58
C GLY A 92 5.95 -5.69 2.94
N ASP A 93 6.83 -5.04 3.70
CA ASP A 93 8.08 -5.64 4.17
C ASP A 93 7.88 -6.86 5.08
N GLY A 94 6.79 -6.89 5.83
CA GLY A 94 6.42 -8.06 6.63
C GLY A 94 5.68 -9.14 5.84
N SER A 95 4.72 -8.75 4.99
CA SER A 95 3.86 -9.70 4.30
C SER A 95 4.55 -10.46 3.17
N ILE A 96 5.48 -9.85 2.44
CA ILE A 96 6.27 -10.54 1.39
C ILE A 96 7.07 -11.72 1.95
N GLN A 97 7.44 -11.66 3.23
CA GLN A 97 8.19 -12.74 3.88
C GLN A 97 7.39 -14.03 4.05
N MET A 98 6.05 -13.97 4.00
CA MET A 98 5.19 -15.15 4.09
C MET A 98 5.40 -16.12 2.91
N ASN A 99 5.78 -15.59 1.75
CA ASN A 99 5.96 -16.36 0.50
C ASN A 99 7.23 -15.96 -0.26
N ILE A 100 8.26 -15.48 0.43
CA ILE A 100 9.48 -14.97 -0.19
C ILE A 100 10.20 -16.04 -1.04
N GLN A 101 10.04 -17.32 -0.71
CA GLN A 101 10.57 -18.46 -1.47
C GLN A 101 9.99 -18.55 -2.88
N GLU A 102 8.81 -17.96 -3.13
CA GLU A 102 8.18 -17.94 -4.45
C GLU A 102 8.91 -17.04 -5.47
N LEU A 103 9.92 -16.30 -5.03
CA LEU A 103 10.88 -15.65 -5.93
C LEU A 103 11.52 -16.67 -6.87
N GLN A 104 11.77 -17.90 -6.38
CA GLN A 104 12.27 -19.00 -7.22
C GLN A 104 11.28 -19.40 -8.31
N THR A 105 9.99 -19.46 -7.99
CA THR A 105 8.93 -19.74 -8.97
C THR A 105 8.89 -18.68 -10.07
N VAL A 106 9.03 -17.41 -9.70
CA VAL A 106 9.08 -16.29 -10.64
C VAL A 106 10.26 -16.42 -11.61
N VAL A 107 11.45 -16.72 -11.08
CA VAL A 107 12.67 -16.84 -11.89
C VAL A 107 12.64 -18.09 -12.77
N ALA A 108 12.29 -19.25 -12.22
CA ALA A 108 12.23 -20.52 -12.96
C ALA A 108 11.27 -20.43 -14.15
N ASN A 109 10.16 -19.72 -14.00
CA ASN A 109 9.16 -19.55 -15.05
C ASN A 109 9.30 -18.25 -15.86
N LYS A 110 10.37 -17.46 -15.61
CA LYS A 110 10.65 -16.18 -16.29
C LYS A 110 9.44 -15.21 -16.30
N LEU A 111 8.73 -15.13 -15.19
CA LEU A 111 7.52 -14.32 -15.06
C LEU A 111 7.88 -12.82 -14.89
N PRO A 112 7.43 -11.89 -15.77
CA PRO A 112 7.86 -10.50 -15.75
C PRO A 112 7.10 -9.65 -14.71
N ILE A 113 6.91 -10.18 -13.50
CA ILE A 113 6.17 -9.54 -12.41
C ILE A 113 6.98 -8.36 -11.85
N LYS A 114 6.31 -7.25 -11.55
CA LYS A 114 6.87 -6.14 -10.79
C LYS A 114 6.48 -6.31 -9.33
N ILE A 115 7.41 -6.75 -8.51
CA ILE A 115 7.24 -7.01 -7.08
C ILE A 115 7.61 -5.72 -6.35
N ILE A 116 6.61 -5.01 -5.86
CA ILE A 116 6.76 -3.72 -5.19
C ILE A 116 6.55 -3.93 -3.70
N VAL A 117 7.60 -3.72 -2.90
CA VAL A 117 7.57 -3.87 -1.45
C VAL A 117 7.65 -2.51 -0.79
N LEU A 118 6.57 -2.10 -0.12
CA LEU A 118 6.53 -0.89 0.68
C LEU A 118 7.11 -1.18 2.06
N ASN A 119 8.33 -0.69 2.29
CA ASN A 119 9.10 -0.97 3.51
C ASN A 119 9.03 0.21 4.48
N ASN A 120 8.32 0.03 5.59
CA ASN A 120 8.26 0.96 6.73
C ASN A 120 8.89 0.37 8.00
N SER A 121 9.68 -0.70 7.86
CA SER A 121 10.41 -1.38 8.93
C SER A 121 9.49 -1.93 10.04
N GLY A 122 8.34 -2.51 9.66
CA GLY A 122 7.44 -3.16 10.60
C GLY A 122 5.98 -3.23 10.17
N TYR A 123 5.12 -3.66 11.06
CA TYR A 123 3.68 -3.79 10.81
C TYR A 123 2.93 -2.47 11.06
N GLY A 124 3.04 -1.52 10.12
CA GLY A 124 2.59 -0.14 10.29
C GLY A 124 1.10 0.02 10.60
N ILE A 125 0.22 -0.78 10.00
CA ILE A 125 -1.22 -0.71 10.27
C ILE A 125 -1.54 -1.17 11.68
N ILE A 126 -0.89 -2.26 12.16
CA ILE A 126 -1.06 -2.74 13.53
C ILE A 126 -0.45 -1.77 14.54
N LYS A 127 0.73 -1.21 14.24
CA LYS A 127 1.33 -0.15 15.04
C LYS A 127 0.38 1.04 15.21
N GLN A 128 -0.24 1.49 14.12
CA GLN A 128 -1.23 2.58 14.17
C GLN A 128 -2.47 2.20 15.01
N PHE A 129 -2.91 0.95 14.98
CA PHE A 129 -3.96 0.42 15.84
C PHE A 129 -3.55 0.46 17.32
N GLN A 130 -2.35 0.00 17.64
CA GLN A 130 -1.80 0.01 19.01
C GLN A 130 -1.67 1.44 19.55
N GLU A 131 -1.31 2.40 18.69
CA GLU A 131 -1.28 3.82 19.10
C GLU A 131 -2.64 4.37 19.48
N LEU A 132 -3.69 3.96 18.79
CA LEU A 132 -5.03 4.51 18.98
C LEU A 132 -5.82 3.83 20.09
N TYR A 133 -5.64 2.55 20.25
CA TYR A 133 -6.53 1.74 21.08
C TYR A 133 -5.83 1.02 22.24
N LEU A 134 -4.48 0.91 22.21
CA LEU A 134 -3.69 0.17 23.19
C LEU A 134 -2.61 1.04 23.85
N ASN A 135 -2.85 2.35 24.03
CA ASN A 135 -1.97 3.28 24.74
C ASN A 135 -0.50 3.24 24.25
N LYS A 136 -0.30 3.04 22.93
CA LYS A 136 1.04 2.90 22.31
C LYS A 136 1.85 1.70 22.83
N ARG A 137 1.19 0.66 23.30
CA ARG A 137 1.84 -0.59 23.65
C ARG A 137 2.20 -1.35 22.37
N TYR A 138 3.45 -1.18 21.93
CA TYR A 138 3.95 -1.75 20.68
C TYR A 138 4.48 -3.17 20.91
N GLU A 139 3.67 -4.18 20.64
CA GLU A 139 4.05 -5.59 20.69
C GLU A 139 4.14 -6.16 19.29
N ALA A 140 5.27 -6.79 18.96
CA ALA A 140 5.53 -7.47 17.69
C ALA A 140 5.23 -6.63 16.43
N THR A 141 5.45 -5.30 16.47
CA THR A 141 5.14 -4.39 15.35
C THR A 141 6.28 -3.48 14.93
N THR A 142 7.34 -3.42 15.73
CA THR A 142 8.48 -2.53 15.50
C THR A 142 9.80 -3.31 15.70
N PRO A 143 10.94 -2.78 15.23
CA PRO A 143 12.23 -3.41 15.52
C PRO A 143 12.51 -3.60 17.01
N ARG A 144 12.06 -2.67 17.86
CA ARG A 144 12.20 -2.78 19.32
C ARG A 144 11.38 -3.94 19.92
N SER A 145 10.29 -4.31 19.28
CA SER A 145 9.42 -5.42 19.69
C SER A 145 9.61 -6.69 18.85
N GLY A 146 10.79 -6.86 18.25
CA GLY A 146 11.24 -8.10 17.62
C GLY A 146 10.95 -8.24 16.13
N VAL A 147 10.39 -7.24 15.44
CA VAL A 147 10.17 -7.30 14.00
C VAL A 147 11.40 -6.83 13.24
N THR A 148 11.96 -7.71 12.43
CA THR A 148 13.12 -7.41 11.57
C THR A 148 12.87 -7.86 10.14
N ASN A 149 13.44 -7.13 9.19
CA ASN A 149 13.38 -7.45 7.78
C ASN A 149 14.72 -7.95 7.27
N PRO A 150 14.75 -8.88 6.31
CA PRO A 150 15.98 -9.24 5.62
C PRO A 150 16.49 -8.06 4.78
N ASN A 151 17.71 -8.13 4.34
CA ASN A 151 18.21 -7.24 3.31
C ASN A 151 17.60 -7.65 1.95
N PHE A 152 16.52 -6.97 1.53
CA PHE A 152 15.78 -7.32 0.30
C PHE A 152 16.66 -7.23 -0.97
N LYS A 153 17.68 -6.37 -0.99
CA LYS A 153 18.66 -6.34 -2.08
C LYS A 153 19.40 -7.66 -2.18
N LYS A 154 19.98 -8.14 -1.08
CA LYS A 154 20.71 -9.43 -1.07
C LYS A 154 19.80 -10.61 -1.39
N VAL A 155 18.56 -10.57 -0.90
CA VAL A 155 17.57 -11.62 -1.20
C VAL A 155 17.24 -11.64 -2.69
N SER A 156 16.86 -10.51 -3.28
CA SER A 156 16.53 -10.46 -4.71
C SER A 156 17.71 -10.83 -5.61
N GLU A 157 18.92 -10.38 -5.26
CA GLU A 157 20.15 -10.74 -5.97
C GLU A 157 20.46 -12.24 -5.89
N ALA A 158 20.23 -12.89 -4.73
CA ALA A 158 20.42 -14.34 -4.55
C ALA A 158 19.49 -15.15 -5.46
N TYR A 159 18.28 -14.67 -5.73
CA TYR A 159 17.34 -15.25 -6.70
C TYR A 159 17.59 -14.79 -8.15
N GLY A 160 18.56 -13.93 -8.41
CA GLY A 160 18.84 -13.40 -9.75
C GLY A 160 17.79 -12.40 -10.27
N ILE A 161 17.07 -11.72 -9.37
CA ILE A 161 16.08 -10.71 -9.71
C ILE A 161 16.68 -9.30 -9.60
N ASN A 162 16.43 -8.46 -10.60
CA ASN A 162 16.89 -7.06 -10.57
C ASN A 162 16.27 -6.32 -9.37
N TYR A 163 17.13 -5.70 -8.57
CA TYR A 163 16.70 -4.88 -7.44
C TYR A 163 16.72 -3.38 -7.80
N ASN A 164 15.69 -2.68 -7.37
CA ASN A 164 15.57 -1.23 -7.50
C ASN A 164 15.12 -0.63 -6.16
N LEU A 165 15.71 0.50 -5.77
CA LEU A 165 15.39 1.20 -4.54
C LEU A 165 14.78 2.57 -4.83
N ILE A 166 13.58 2.82 -4.29
CA ILE A 166 12.93 4.13 -4.29
C ILE A 166 12.98 4.69 -2.86
N GLU A 167 13.90 5.59 -2.60
CA GLU A 167 14.17 6.11 -1.24
C GLU A 167 13.52 7.46 -0.95
N ASN A 168 12.99 8.14 -1.99
CA ASN A 168 12.28 9.42 -1.85
C ASN A 168 11.36 9.69 -3.05
N ASN A 169 10.48 10.69 -2.92
CA ASN A 169 9.49 11.02 -3.95
C ASN A 169 10.10 11.32 -5.32
N ASN A 170 11.26 11.97 -5.38
CA ASN A 170 11.89 12.40 -6.64
C ASN A 170 12.33 11.21 -7.53
N LYS A 171 12.59 10.06 -6.91
CA LYS A 171 13.03 8.85 -7.61
C LYS A 171 11.87 7.99 -8.15
N ILE A 172 10.64 8.20 -7.68
CA ILE A 172 9.47 7.37 -8.00
C ILE A 172 9.30 7.22 -9.51
N LYS A 173 9.08 8.32 -10.21
CA LYS A 173 8.74 8.30 -11.64
C LYS A 173 9.83 7.68 -12.50
N LYS A 174 11.10 8.01 -12.24
CA LYS A 174 12.25 7.51 -13.00
C LYS A 174 12.38 6.00 -12.86
N ILE A 175 12.34 5.49 -11.61
CA ILE A 175 12.54 4.07 -11.33
C ILE A 175 11.34 3.25 -11.80
N LEU A 176 10.12 3.67 -11.47
CA LEU A 176 8.90 2.97 -11.91
C LEU A 176 8.83 2.88 -13.44
N LYS A 177 9.10 3.98 -14.17
CA LYS A 177 9.08 3.97 -15.64
C LYS A 177 10.04 2.92 -16.21
N LYS A 178 11.28 2.88 -15.71
CA LYS A 178 12.29 1.90 -16.12
C LYS A 178 11.83 0.47 -15.82
N SER A 179 11.38 0.21 -14.58
CA SER A 179 11.00 -1.14 -14.14
C SER A 179 9.75 -1.65 -14.85
N ILE A 180 8.73 -0.80 -15.06
CA ILE A 180 7.49 -1.19 -15.77
C ILE A 180 7.77 -1.53 -17.24
N GLN A 181 8.72 -0.87 -17.87
CA GLN A 181 9.10 -1.15 -19.27
C GLN A 181 9.90 -2.44 -19.43
N SER A 182 10.57 -2.91 -18.39
CA SER A 182 11.33 -4.16 -18.39
C SER A 182 10.40 -5.35 -18.66
N ASN A 183 10.89 -6.32 -19.42
CA ASN A 183 10.23 -7.62 -19.62
C ASN A 183 10.77 -8.71 -18.70
N LYS A 184 11.58 -8.33 -17.69
CA LYS A 184 12.09 -9.22 -16.66
C LYS A 184 11.37 -8.99 -15.32
N PRO A 185 11.43 -9.95 -14.39
CA PRO A 185 11.00 -9.69 -13.02
C PRO A 185 11.84 -8.57 -12.41
N GLU A 186 11.20 -7.72 -11.62
CA GLU A 186 11.84 -6.59 -10.94
C GLU A 186 11.40 -6.58 -9.49
N PHE A 187 12.33 -6.50 -8.56
CA PHE A 187 12.07 -6.25 -7.15
C PHE A 187 12.27 -4.77 -6.87
N ILE A 188 11.24 -4.09 -6.40
CA ILE A 188 11.22 -2.64 -6.19
C ILE A 188 10.92 -2.37 -4.73
N GLU A 189 11.93 -2.04 -3.97
CA GLU A 189 11.78 -1.63 -2.58
C GLU A 189 11.49 -0.14 -2.50
N VAL A 190 10.46 0.22 -1.75
CA VAL A 190 9.99 1.60 -1.56
C VAL A 190 10.12 1.95 -0.09
N LEU A 191 11.07 2.81 0.26
CA LEU A 191 11.31 3.18 1.65
C LEU A 191 10.28 4.20 2.14
N LEU A 192 9.52 3.81 3.13
CA LEU A 192 8.55 4.67 3.80
C LEU A 192 9.05 5.11 5.18
N LYS A 193 8.46 6.16 5.70
CA LYS A 193 8.62 6.53 7.10
C LYS A 193 8.06 5.42 8.01
N ALA A 194 8.80 5.04 9.06
CA ALA A 194 8.35 4.01 10.00
C ALA A 194 7.05 4.36 10.74
N ASP A 195 6.73 5.65 10.82
CA ASP A 195 5.50 6.17 11.43
C ASP A 195 4.45 6.64 10.40
N GLN A 196 4.59 6.23 9.13
CA GLN A 196 3.64 6.59 8.08
C GLN A 196 2.23 6.13 8.46
N LYS A 197 1.28 7.08 8.42
CA LYS A 197 -0.10 6.84 8.83
C LYS A 197 -1.04 6.67 7.63
N ILE A 198 -2.12 5.93 7.87
CA ILE A 198 -3.29 5.90 6.99
C ILE A 198 -4.19 7.06 7.41
N ILE A 199 -4.42 8.02 6.50
CA ILE A 199 -5.25 9.22 6.70
C ILE A 199 -5.93 9.57 5.37
N PRO A 200 -7.28 9.75 5.31
CA PRO A 200 -8.22 9.54 6.41
C PRO A 200 -8.45 8.07 6.72
N LYS A 201 -9.05 7.78 7.86
CA LYS A 201 -9.38 6.42 8.26
C LYS A 201 -10.65 6.36 9.12
N LEU A 202 -11.32 5.22 9.09
CA LEU A 202 -12.38 4.93 10.02
C LEU A 202 -11.80 4.61 11.41
N GLN A 203 -12.33 5.21 12.45
CA GLN A 203 -12.04 4.83 13.84
C GLN A 203 -13.13 3.91 14.36
N PHE A 204 -12.74 2.94 15.20
CA PHE A 204 -13.73 2.06 15.84
C PHE A 204 -14.73 2.86 16.66
N GLY A 205 -15.99 2.52 16.47
CA GLY A 205 -17.08 3.21 17.13
C GLY A 205 -17.66 4.38 16.32
N ASN A 206 -16.97 4.89 15.33
CA ASN A 206 -17.49 5.93 14.45
C ASN A 206 -18.35 5.33 13.33
N PRO A 207 -19.35 6.09 12.85
CA PRO A 207 -20.06 5.76 11.63
C PRO A 207 -19.12 5.72 10.43
N ILE A 208 -19.42 4.86 9.46
CA ILE A 208 -18.59 4.67 8.27
C ILE A 208 -18.40 5.96 7.45
N GLU A 209 -19.39 6.85 7.50
CA GLU A 209 -19.38 8.15 6.81
C GLU A 209 -18.54 9.21 7.52
N ASP A 210 -18.10 8.99 8.78
CA ASP A 210 -17.42 9.99 9.59
C ASP A 210 -15.97 9.59 9.89
N LEU A 211 -15.13 9.79 8.88
CA LEU A 211 -13.72 9.40 8.92
C LEU A 211 -12.87 10.36 9.77
N SER A 212 -11.83 9.85 10.38
CA SER A 212 -10.81 10.65 11.08
C SER A 212 -9.68 11.08 10.13
N PRO A 213 -9.20 12.35 10.21
CA PRO A 213 -9.64 13.42 11.11
C PRO A 213 -11.06 13.91 10.80
N LEU A 214 -11.81 14.20 11.86
CA LEU A 214 -13.21 14.63 11.72
C LEU A 214 -13.31 15.99 11.05
N LEU A 215 -14.28 16.16 10.15
CA LEU A 215 -14.65 17.45 9.64
C LEU A 215 -15.37 18.28 10.72
N SER A 216 -15.39 19.62 10.59
CA SER A 216 -16.28 20.42 11.40
C SER A 216 -17.72 19.92 11.25
N ARG A 217 -18.50 19.92 12.31
CA ARG A 217 -19.85 19.32 12.27
C ARG A 217 -20.78 20.01 11.28
N SER A 218 -20.62 21.31 11.08
CA SER A 218 -21.37 22.04 10.04
C SER A 218 -21.02 21.56 8.63
N GLU A 219 -19.72 21.37 8.36
CA GLU A 219 -19.23 20.88 7.08
C GLU A 219 -19.61 19.42 6.83
N PHE A 220 -19.49 18.57 7.85
CA PHE A 220 -19.93 17.17 7.76
C PHE A 220 -21.40 17.09 7.35
N ARG A 221 -22.30 17.79 8.06
CA ARG A 221 -23.74 17.80 7.73
C ARG A 221 -24.02 18.32 6.32
N LYS A 222 -23.31 19.36 5.89
CA LYS A 222 -23.47 19.92 4.53
C LYS A 222 -23.08 18.93 3.42
N ASN A 223 -22.14 18.03 3.71
CA ASN A 223 -21.67 17.04 2.75
C ASN A 223 -22.48 15.74 2.73
N MET A 224 -23.36 15.53 3.71
CA MET A 224 -24.18 14.32 3.76
C MET A 224 -25.33 14.36 2.77
N PHE A 225 -25.45 13.35 1.94
CA PHE A 225 -26.56 13.13 1.02
C PHE A 225 -27.70 12.30 1.63
N VAL A 226 -27.40 11.59 2.72
CA VAL A 226 -28.36 10.75 3.46
C VAL A 226 -28.40 11.18 4.92
N LYS A 227 -29.47 10.81 5.62
CA LYS A 227 -29.59 11.11 7.06
C LYS A 227 -28.48 10.37 7.82
N THR A 228 -27.79 11.09 8.69
CA THR A 228 -26.81 10.50 9.61
C THR A 228 -27.51 9.58 10.60
N ILE A 229 -26.88 8.48 10.97
CA ILE A 229 -27.39 7.59 12.01
C ILE A 229 -27.32 8.25 13.40
N SER A 230 -28.12 7.76 14.35
CA SER A 230 -28.19 8.33 15.72
C SER A 230 -26.83 8.36 16.44
N ARG A 231 -25.94 7.40 16.14
CA ARG A 231 -24.57 7.33 16.68
C ARG A 231 -23.69 8.48 16.19
N SER A 232 -23.83 8.92 14.95
CA SER A 232 -23.16 10.12 14.42
C SER A 232 -23.58 11.39 15.19
N LYS A 233 -24.80 11.42 15.71
CA LYS A 233 -25.30 12.54 16.53
C LYS A 233 -24.63 12.59 17.90
N LYS A 234 -24.36 11.44 18.56
CA LYS A 234 -23.75 11.37 19.92
C LYS A 234 -22.30 11.86 19.96
N ILE A 235 -21.55 11.74 18.87
CA ILE A 235 -20.18 12.30 18.76
C ILE A 235 -20.21 13.85 18.82
N PHE A 236 -21.39 14.46 18.62
CA PHE A 236 -21.58 15.91 18.68
C PHE A 236 -21.75 16.47 20.10
N GLU A 237 -22.13 15.65 21.06
CA GLU A 237 -22.43 16.07 22.44
C GLU A 237 -21.24 15.89 23.39
N ALA A 238 -20.18 15.23 22.93
CA ALA A 238 -18.99 14.89 23.75
C ALA A 238 -17.78 15.83 23.51
N ASN A 239 -17.92 16.87 22.68
CA ASN A 239 -16.94 17.93 22.41
C ASN A 239 -17.67 19.27 22.58
#